data_ab32b55cde2e931dcd565e8212e3cdab
#
_entry.id   ab32b55cde2e931dcd565e8212e3cdab
#
_cell.length_a   1.000
_cell.length_b   1.000
_cell.length_c   1.000
_cell.angle_alpha   90.00
_cell.angle_beta   90.00
_cell.angle_gamma   90.00
#
_symmetry.space_group_name_H-M   'P 1'
#
loop_
_entity.id
_entity.type
_entity.pdbx_description
1 polymer ?
#
loop_
_entity_poly.entity_id
_entity_poly.type
_entity_poly.pdbx_seq_one_letter_code
_entity_poly.pdbx_strand_id
1 'polypeptide(L)'
;MLCKLLHPALMRAIKGQRKPKIILINGQPLIEKNAIYAINHSCAHDLPIACEAIGRHTYVLAAKQRLRLMDYACFVLNGVVWVDRDDRESKRKAVDQMARLLEKGENVCMFPEATWNLTPSKPVLPLYWGIIGLAGRAGVPIVPVVLEYREDSCYVKFGQALAVKGPENKQDKINALEDALATLKWDIWQKFPLVRRKGIREGEWDDEVRRRLAEYPLLDERQEQNYVRRRG
;
A
#
# COMPACT_ATOMS: atom_id res chain seq x y z
N MET A 1 -9.84 7.56 18.35
CA MET A 1 -10.31 6.61 19.39
C MET A 1 -11.41 5.69 18.86
N LEU A 2 -12.48 6.19 18.26
CA LEU A 2 -13.59 5.39 17.73
C LEU A 2 -13.16 4.35 16.68
N CYS A 3 -12.28 4.73 15.73
CA CYS A 3 -11.79 3.82 14.69
C CYS A 3 -11.09 2.58 15.26
N LYS A 4 -10.31 2.73 16.34
CA LYS A 4 -9.66 1.59 17.00
C LYS A 4 -10.66 0.63 17.63
N LEU A 5 -11.73 1.15 18.24
CA LEU A 5 -12.77 0.33 18.86
C LEU A 5 -13.56 -0.44 17.79
N LEU A 6 -13.82 0.17 16.65
CA LEU A 6 -14.57 -0.44 15.55
C LEU A 6 -13.73 -1.37 14.67
N HIS A 7 -12.40 -1.23 14.70
CA HIS A 7 -11.48 -2.00 13.87
C HIS A 7 -11.68 -3.53 13.95
N PRO A 8 -11.83 -4.18 15.14
CA PRO A 8 -12.06 -5.62 15.19
C PRO A 8 -13.37 -6.05 14.52
N ALA A 9 -14.44 -5.26 14.67
CA ALA A 9 -15.72 -5.53 14.04
C ALA A 9 -15.64 -5.35 12.53
N LEU A 10 -14.98 -4.29 12.07
CA LEU A 10 -14.70 -4.03 10.65
C LEU A 10 -13.89 -5.16 10.02
N MET A 11 -12.84 -5.63 10.71
CA MET A 11 -12.01 -6.74 10.21
C MET A 11 -12.78 -8.05 10.12
N ARG A 12 -13.70 -8.32 11.07
CA ARG A 12 -14.61 -9.48 11.00
C ARG A 12 -15.55 -9.39 9.80
N ALA A 13 -16.14 -8.21 9.56
CA ALA A 13 -17.02 -7.99 8.41
C ALA A 13 -16.28 -8.18 7.08
N ILE A 14 -15.05 -7.66 6.97
CA ILE A 14 -14.20 -7.82 5.78
C ILE A 14 -13.80 -9.29 5.60
N LYS A 15 -13.52 -10.03 6.67
CA LYS A 15 -13.20 -11.47 6.62
C LYS A 15 -14.33 -12.32 6.05
N GLY A 16 -15.58 -11.92 6.24
CA GLY A 16 -16.75 -12.60 5.66
C GLY A 16 -16.90 -12.43 4.15
N GLN A 17 -16.21 -11.49 3.53
CA GLN A 17 -16.21 -11.30 2.08
C GLN A 17 -15.22 -12.27 1.41
N ARG A 18 -15.55 -12.73 0.18
CA ARG A 18 -14.62 -13.53 -0.63
C ARG A 18 -13.38 -12.69 -0.93
N LYS A 19 -12.29 -12.98 -0.28
CA LYS A 19 -10.97 -12.39 -0.52
C LYS A 19 -9.94 -13.52 -0.61
N PRO A 20 -8.79 -13.26 -1.26
CA PRO A 20 -7.70 -14.23 -1.32
C PRO A 20 -7.30 -14.70 0.09
N LYS A 21 -6.95 -15.97 0.22
CA LYS A 21 -6.39 -16.52 1.45
C LYS A 21 -5.05 -15.85 1.73
N ILE A 22 -4.88 -15.28 2.94
CA ILE A 22 -3.63 -14.67 3.34
C ILE A 22 -2.63 -15.75 3.77
N ILE A 23 -1.45 -15.73 3.16
CA ILE A 23 -0.31 -16.60 3.50
C ILE A 23 0.83 -15.70 3.98
N LEU A 24 1.06 -15.67 5.28
CA LEU A 24 2.19 -14.96 5.87
C LEU A 24 3.47 -15.77 5.67
N ILE A 25 4.46 -15.20 4.95
CA ILE A 25 5.75 -15.87 4.71
C ILE A 25 6.66 -15.72 5.91
N ASN A 26 6.60 -14.58 6.59
CA ASN A 26 7.32 -14.30 7.80
C ASN A 26 6.49 -13.44 8.75
N GLY A 27 6.91 -13.37 10.01
CA GLY A 27 6.35 -12.45 10.99
C GLY A 27 6.75 -11.01 10.73
N GLN A 28 6.06 -10.07 11.37
CA GLN A 28 6.46 -8.68 11.37
C GLN A 28 7.81 -8.50 12.08
N PRO A 29 8.63 -7.53 11.64
CA PRO A 29 9.82 -7.17 12.39
C PRO A 29 9.42 -6.62 13.77
N LEU A 30 10.27 -6.83 14.76
CA LEU A 30 10.10 -6.23 16.08
C LEU A 30 10.21 -4.71 15.93
N ILE A 31 9.16 -4.01 16.30
CA ILE A 31 9.10 -2.55 16.32
C ILE A 31 8.72 -2.13 17.74
N GLU A 32 9.57 -1.34 18.37
CA GLU A 32 9.36 -0.93 19.76
C GLU A 32 8.10 -0.08 19.95
N LYS A 33 7.77 0.73 18.97
CA LYS A 33 6.64 1.66 19.05
C LYS A 33 5.69 1.50 17.86
N ASN A 34 5.58 2.55 17.08
CA ASN A 34 4.75 2.64 15.87
C ASN A 34 5.63 2.83 14.63
N ALA A 35 5.04 2.62 13.47
CA ALA A 35 5.75 2.69 12.20
C ALA A 35 4.86 3.19 11.06
N ILE A 36 5.51 3.51 9.95
CA ILE A 36 4.85 3.64 8.65
C ILE A 36 5.04 2.32 7.89
N TYR A 37 3.95 1.66 7.53
CA TYR A 37 3.98 0.48 6.67
C TYR A 37 3.92 0.92 5.21
N ALA A 38 5.00 0.67 4.48
CA ALA A 38 5.12 0.94 3.05
C ALA A 38 4.72 -0.31 2.27
N ILE A 39 3.63 -0.25 1.51
CA ILE A 39 3.01 -1.41 0.90
C ILE A 39 2.99 -1.21 -0.62
N ASN A 40 3.39 -2.23 -1.41
CA ASN A 40 3.19 -2.20 -2.85
C ASN A 40 1.69 -2.20 -3.19
N HIS A 41 1.32 -1.72 -4.38
CA HIS A 41 -0.08 -1.55 -4.75
C HIS A 41 -0.42 -2.26 -6.06
N SER A 42 -1.39 -3.17 -6.02
CA SER A 42 -1.76 -4.01 -7.15
C SER A 42 -3.26 -4.02 -7.46
N CYS A 43 -4.10 -3.89 -6.43
CA CYS A 43 -5.56 -3.97 -6.60
C CYS A 43 -6.33 -3.39 -5.39
N ALA A 44 -7.66 -3.39 -5.48
CA ALA A 44 -8.54 -2.90 -4.41
C ALA A 44 -8.44 -3.71 -3.10
N HIS A 45 -8.01 -4.97 -3.17
CA HIS A 45 -7.91 -5.84 -1.99
C HIS A 45 -6.66 -5.58 -1.13
N ASP A 46 -5.70 -4.78 -1.61
CA ASP A 46 -4.42 -4.55 -0.92
C ASP A 46 -4.61 -3.98 0.47
N LEU A 47 -5.48 -2.98 0.64
CA LEU A 47 -5.69 -2.35 1.94
C LEU A 47 -6.29 -3.30 2.99
N PRO A 48 -7.42 -4.00 2.73
CA PRO A 48 -7.98 -4.93 3.72
C PRO A 48 -7.03 -6.09 4.05
N ILE A 49 -6.27 -6.59 3.07
CA ILE A 49 -5.29 -7.65 3.29
C ILE A 49 -4.12 -7.14 4.13
N ALA A 50 -3.60 -5.96 3.83
CA ALA A 50 -2.53 -5.34 4.59
C ALA A 50 -2.94 -5.10 6.06
N CYS A 51 -4.12 -4.52 6.28
CA CYS A 51 -4.65 -4.28 7.64
C CYS A 51 -4.78 -5.59 8.43
N GLU A 52 -5.24 -6.67 7.79
CA GLU A 52 -5.33 -7.98 8.45
C GLU A 52 -3.95 -8.57 8.76
N ALA A 53 -3.02 -8.51 7.80
CA ALA A 53 -1.67 -9.03 7.97
C ALA A 53 -0.87 -8.26 9.02
N ILE A 54 -1.02 -6.92 9.07
CA ILE A 54 -0.41 -6.09 10.10
C ILE A 54 -1.00 -6.40 11.49
N GLY A 55 -2.27 -6.77 11.58
CA GLY A 55 -2.92 -7.18 12.85
C GLY A 55 -3.02 -6.09 13.90
N ARG A 56 -2.66 -4.84 13.58
CA ARG A 56 -2.76 -3.65 14.42
C ARG A 56 -3.54 -2.59 13.69
N HIS A 57 -4.27 -1.77 14.44
CA HIS A 57 -4.94 -0.63 13.81
C HIS A 57 -3.93 0.29 13.11
N THR A 58 -4.24 0.63 11.88
CA THR A 58 -3.33 1.41 11.00
C THR A 58 -4.16 2.40 10.20
N TYR A 59 -3.86 3.68 10.34
CA TYR A 59 -4.48 4.72 9.52
C TYR A 59 -3.95 4.64 8.09
N VAL A 60 -4.79 4.98 7.12
CA VAL A 60 -4.41 4.91 5.69
C VAL A 60 -4.41 6.29 5.06
N LEU A 61 -3.40 6.58 4.23
CA LEU A 61 -3.41 7.72 3.31
C LEU A 61 -4.06 7.28 2.00
N ALA A 62 -5.16 7.91 1.61
CA ALA A 62 -5.86 7.61 0.37
C ALA A 62 -6.14 8.88 -0.45
N ALA A 63 -6.00 8.77 -1.77
CA ALA A 63 -6.43 9.84 -2.66
C ALA A 63 -7.95 9.99 -2.61
N LYS A 64 -8.43 11.23 -2.74
CA LYS A 64 -9.85 11.48 -3.00
C LYS A 64 -10.24 10.83 -4.31
N GLN A 65 -11.22 9.95 -4.27
CA GLN A 65 -11.70 9.17 -5.41
C GLN A 65 -13.19 8.87 -5.24
N ARG A 66 -13.87 8.53 -6.33
CA ARG A 66 -15.24 8.05 -6.27
C ARG A 66 -15.23 6.60 -5.76
N LEU A 67 -15.77 6.38 -4.58
CA LEU A 67 -15.90 5.06 -3.98
C LEU A 67 -17.36 4.64 -3.94
N ARG A 68 -17.61 3.34 -3.97
CA ARG A 68 -18.91 2.79 -3.59
C ARG A 68 -19.17 3.11 -2.11
N LEU A 69 -20.43 3.26 -1.72
CA LEU A 69 -20.81 3.64 -0.35
C LEU A 69 -20.18 2.73 0.72
N MET A 70 -20.16 1.42 0.47
CA MET A 70 -19.58 0.44 1.39
C MET A 70 -18.06 0.62 1.54
N ASP A 71 -17.35 0.84 0.42
CA ASP A 71 -15.90 1.06 0.44
C ASP A 71 -15.57 2.35 1.18
N TYR A 72 -16.32 3.42 0.92
CA TYR A 72 -16.19 4.68 1.65
C TYR A 72 -16.39 4.49 3.16
N ALA A 73 -17.45 3.79 3.56
CA ALA A 73 -17.71 3.49 4.96
C ALA A 73 -16.56 2.69 5.60
N CYS A 74 -16.00 1.70 4.90
CA CYS A 74 -14.84 0.93 5.35
C CYS A 74 -13.60 1.82 5.56
N PHE A 75 -13.32 2.72 4.62
CA PHE A 75 -12.22 3.68 4.77
C PHE A 75 -12.42 4.59 5.99
N VAL A 76 -13.59 5.17 6.15
CA VAL A 76 -13.90 6.07 7.28
C VAL A 76 -13.81 5.33 8.61
N LEU A 77 -14.38 4.13 8.71
CA LEU A 77 -14.36 3.30 9.92
C LEU A 77 -12.93 2.83 10.27
N ASN A 78 -12.09 2.58 9.28
CA ASN A 78 -10.68 2.24 9.51
C ASN A 78 -9.84 3.47 9.92
N GLY A 79 -10.28 4.67 9.63
CA GLY A 79 -9.51 5.90 9.81
C GLY A 79 -8.65 6.21 8.60
N VAL A 80 -9.21 7.03 7.72
CA VAL A 80 -8.56 7.48 6.49
C VAL A 80 -8.11 8.93 6.59
N VAL A 81 -6.96 9.23 6.02
CA VAL A 81 -6.50 10.58 5.75
C VAL A 81 -6.63 10.82 4.25
N TRP A 82 -7.58 11.65 3.87
CA TRP A 82 -7.84 11.96 2.47
C TRP A 82 -6.84 12.98 1.92
N VAL A 83 -6.34 12.76 0.73
CA VAL A 83 -5.47 13.71 0.02
C VAL A 83 -5.98 13.96 -1.39
N ASP A 84 -6.10 15.21 -1.74
CA ASP A 84 -6.22 15.67 -3.11
C ASP A 84 -4.80 15.82 -3.68
N ARG A 85 -4.47 15.03 -4.70
CA ARG A 85 -3.12 14.98 -5.27
C ARG A 85 -2.76 16.19 -6.12
N ASP A 86 -3.75 16.97 -6.53
CA ASP A 86 -3.56 18.14 -7.36
C ASP A 86 -3.56 19.44 -6.53
N ASP A 87 -4.06 19.36 -5.29
CA ASP A 87 -4.06 20.48 -4.35
C ASP A 87 -2.86 20.43 -3.39
N ARG A 88 -2.01 21.46 -3.46
CA ARG A 88 -0.82 21.58 -2.60
C ARG A 88 -1.18 21.71 -1.12
N GLU A 89 -2.26 22.43 -0.83
CA GLU A 89 -2.71 22.64 0.56
C GLU A 89 -3.27 21.34 1.16
N SER A 90 -4.05 20.58 0.38
CA SER A 90 -4.54 19.27 0.76
C SER A 90 -3.38 18.31 1.07
N LYS A 91 -2.34 18.28 0.23
CA LYS A 91 -1.12 17.49 0.48
C LYS A 91 -0.47 17.86 1.80
N ARG A 92 -0.30 19.17 2.07
CA ARG A 92 0.29 19.64 3.32
C ARG A 92 -0.54 19.23 4.53
N LYS A 93 -1.88 19.45 4.47
CA LYS A 93 -2.80 19.05 5.55
C LYS A 93 -2.77 17.55 5.82
N ALA A 94 -2.73 16.74 4.76
CA ALA A 94 -2.63 15.28 4.90
C ALA A 94 -1.32 14.86 5.59
N VAL A 95 -0.18 15.40 5.17
CA VAL A 95 1.12 15.14 5.82
C VAL A 95 1.10 15.57 7.29
N ASP A 96 0.55 16.75 7.60
CA ASP A 96 0.46 17.24 8.99
C ASP A 96 -0.45 16.35 9.84
N GLN A 97 -1.56 15.86 9.28
CA GLN A 97 -2.45 14.93 9.97
C GLN A 97 -1.78 13.57 10.23
N MET A 98 -1.08 13.04 9.22
CA MET A 98 -0.33 11.79 9.36
C MET A 98 0.79 11.90 10.40
N ALA A 99 1.54 13.01 10.39
CA ALA A 99 2.59 13.26 11.39
C ALA A 99 2.01 13.28 12.80
N ARG A 100 0.90 14.00 13.02
CA ARG A 100 0.23 14.03 14.34
C ARG A 100 -0.27 12.65 14.78
N LEU A 101 -0.72 11.80 13.87
CA LEU A 101 -1.09 10.42 14.20
C LEU A 101 0.12 9.61 14.67
N LEU A 102 1.22 9.71 13.94
CA LEU A 102 2.47 9.03 14.29
C LEU A 102 3.04 9.52 15.62
N GLU A 103 3.02 10.82 15.90
CA GLU A 103 3.42 11.43 17.17
C GLU A 103 2.58 10.92 18.36
N LYS A 104 1.30 10.57 18.12
CA LYS A 104 0.41 9.95 19.10
C LYS A 104 0.64 8.44 19.28
N GLY A 105 1.63 7.86 18.62
CA GLY A 105 1.92 6.44 18.69
C GLY A 105 1.02 5.57 17.79
N GLU A 106 0.31 6.18 16.82
CA GLU A 106 -0.51 5.47 15.86
C GLU A 106 0.32 4.93 14.70
N ASN A 107 -0.13 3.82 14.10
CA ASN A 107 0.46 3.31 12.87
C ASN A 107 -0.21 3.94 11.65
N VAL A 108 0.56 4.02 10.58
CA VAL A 108 0.11 4.54 9.29
C VAL A 108 0.51 3.57 8.19
N CYS A 109 -0.35 3.29 7.24
CA CYS A 109 0.01 2.60 6.01
C CYS A 109 -0.09 3.54 4.80
N MET A 110 0.85 3.36 3.90
CA MET A 110 0.95 4.12 2.66
C MET A 110 1.30 3.19 1.52
N PHE A 111 0.76 3.50 0.34
CA PHE A 111 1.11 2.88 -0.92
C PHE A 111 2.03 3.84 -1.69
N PRO A 112 3.37 3.75 -1.52
CA PRO A 112 4.28 4.76 -2.05
C PRO A 112 4.38 4.79 -3.58
N GLU A 113 3.93 3.76 -4.27
CA GLU A 113 3.75 3.74 -5.73
C GLU A 113 2.66 4.71 -6.20
N ALA A 114 1.73 5.07 -5.31
CA ALA A 114 0.60 5.97 -5.52
C ALA A 114 -0.36 5.55 -6.65
N THR A 115 -0.20 4.38 -7.23
CA THR A 115 -1.07 3.79 -8.25
C THR A 115 -0.91 2.27 -8.24
N TRP A 116 -1.81 1.55 -8.89
CA TRP A 116 -1.68 0.11 -9.05
C TRP A 116 -0.56 -0.24 -10.02
N ASN A 117 0.30 -1.15 -9.61
CA ASN A 117 1.30 -1.72 -10.50
C ASN A 117 0.65 -2.81 -11.37
N LEU A 118 0.30 -2.46 -12.59
CA LEU A 118 -0.26 -3.37 -13.59
C LEU A 118 0.81 -3.94 -14.52
N THR A 119 2.10 -3.65 -14.28
CA THR A 119 3.18 -4.10 -15.15
C THR A 119 3.64 -5.51 -14.77
N PRO A 120 3.85 -6.43 -15.74
CA PRO A 120 4.34 -7.77 -15.45
C PRO A 120 5.86 -7.82 -15.19
N SER A 121 6.59 -6.78 -15.60
CA SER A 121 8.05 -6.77 -15.66
C SER A 121 8.72 -6.04 -14.51
N LYS A 122 7.97 -5.20 -13.77
CA LYS A 122 8.55 -4.44 -12.64
C LYS A 122 7.99 -4.97 -11.32
N PRO A 123 8.86 -5.38 -10.38
CA PRO A 123 8.41 -5.78 -9.06
C PRO A 123 7.72 -4.63 -8.31
N VAL A 124 8.21 -3.41 -8.46
CA VAL A 124 7.68 -2.18 -7.85
C VAL A 124 7.77 -1.06 -8.87
N LEU A 125 6.82 -0.12 -8.83
CA LEU A 125 6.92 1.12 -9.58
C LEU A 125 7.79 2.13 -8.82
N PRO A 126 8.32 3.19 -9.49
CA PRO A 126 9.04 4.26 -8.80
C PRO A 126 8.24 4.84 -7.64
N LEU A 127 8.87 4.99 -6.50
CA LEU A 127 8.23 5.42 -5.27
C LEU A 127 8.23 6.95 -5.13
N TYR A 128 7.17 7.46 -4.50
CA TYR A 128 7.11 8.87 -4.11
C TYR A 128 7.80 9.07 -2.75
N TRP A 129 8.79 9.96 -2.71
CA TRP A 129 9.63 10.21 -1.53
C TRP A 129 8.94 10.94 -0.35
N GLY A 130 7.65 11.30 -0.50
CA GLY A 130 6.86 11.87 0.60
C GLY A 130 6.82 11.02 1.86
N ILE A 131 6.90 9.68 1.71
CA ILE A 131 6.98 8.75 2.84
C ILE A 131 8.26 8.93 3.67
N ILE A 132 9.39 9.22 3.00
CA ILE A 132 10.67 9.48 3.68
C ILE A 132 10.60 10.77 4.49
N GLY A 133 10.01 11.83 3.91
CA GLY A 133 9.81 13.09 4.61
C GLY A 133 8.92 12.95 5.85
N LEU A 134 7.85 12.18 5.75
CA LEU A 134 6.93 11.91 6.85
C LEU A 134 7.61 11.10 7.96
N ALA A 135 8.32 10.03 7.62
CA ALA A 135 9.03 9.18 8.56
C ALA A 135 10.13 9.96 9.31
N GLY A 136 10.91 10.76 8.59
CA GLY A 136 11.94 11.62 9.18
C GLY A 136 11.36 12.68 10.13
N ARG A 137 10.24 13.31 9.77
CA ARG A 137 9.54 14.30 10.61
C ARG A 137 8.98 13.67 11.88
N ALA A 138 8.36 12.49 11.78
CA ALA A 138 7.77 11.81 12.93
C ALA A 138 8.77 10.98 13.75
N GLY A 139 9.99 10.79 13.25
CA GLY A 139 11.03 10.02 13.91
C GLY A 139 10.71 8.53 14.05
N VAL A 140 9.93 7.98 13.14
CA VAL A 140 9.50 6.57 13.13
C VAL A 140 10.13 5.79 11.98
N PRO A 141 10.30 4.45 12.13
CA PRO A 141 10.79 3.60 11.04
C PRO A 141 9.74 3.40 9.95
N ILE A 142 10.20 3.00 8.77
CA ILE A 142 9.38 2.50 7.68
C ILE A 142 9.53 0.99 7.62
N VAL A 143 8.42 0.25 7.62
CA VAL A 143 8.38 -1.20 7.44
C VAL A 143 7.92 -1.51 6.03
N PRO A 144 8.78 -2.05 5.16
CA PRO A 144 8.37 -2.53 3.85
C PRO A 144 7.46 -3.76 3.98
N VAL A 145 6.36 -3.78 3.24
CA VAL A 145 5.42 -4.91 3.20
C VAL A 145 5.08 -5.20 1.75
N VAL A 146 5.19 -6.45 1.36
CA VAL A 146 4.83 -6.88 0.00
C VAL A 146 3.63 -7.80 0.02
N LEU A 147 2.69 -7.50 -0.85
CA LEU A 147 1.53 -8.31 -1.19
C LEU A 147 1.73 -8.86 -2.59
N GLU A 148 1.60 -10.17 -2.74
CA GLU A 148 1.70 -10.83 -4.04
C GLU A 148 0.58 -11.85 -4.20
N TYR A 149 -0.22 -11.67 -5.24
CA TYR A 149 -1.40 -12.49 -5.50
C TYR A 149 -1.05 -13.69 -6.38
N ARG A 150 -1.59 -14.85 -6.02
CA ARG A 150 -1.48 -16.11 -6.73
C ARG A 150 -2.80 -16.85 -6.63
N GLU A 151 -3.52 -17.01 -7.73
CA GLU A 151 -4.83 -17.67 -7.74
C GLU A 151 -5.74 -17.13 -6.61
N ASP A 152 -6.12 -17.99 -5.68
CA ASP A 152 -6.99 -17.63 -4.55
C ASP A 152 -6.21 -17.20 -3.28
N SER A 153 -4.92 -16.92 -3.39
CA SER A 153 -4.05 -16.60 -2.27
C SER A 153 -3.31 -15.27 -2.45
N CYS A 154 -3.06 -14.59 -1.34
CA CYS A 154 -2.17 -13.45 -1.27
C CYS A 154 -1.02 -13.77 -0.32
N TYR A 155 0.20 -13.81 -0.83
CA TYR A 155 1.41 -13.97 -0.06
C TYR A 155 1.83 -12.62 0.50
N VAL A 156 2.05 -12.56 1.81
CA VAL A 156 2.44 -11.35 2.52
C VAL A 156 3.82 -11.56 3.13
N LYS A 157 4.74 -10.64 2.83
CA LYS A 157 6.09 -10.66 3.39
C LYS A 157 6.47 -9.30 3.94
N PHE A 158 6.97 -9.29 5.18
CA PHE A 158 7.48 -8.10 5.85
C PHE A 158 9.00 -8.01 5.68
N GLY A 159 9.49 -6.80 5.42
CA GLY A 159 10.93 -6.51 5.45
C GLY A 159 11.38 -5.99 6.80
N GLN A 160 12.69 -5.79 6.92
CA GLN A 160 13.29 -5.15 8.09
C GLN A 160 12.86 -3.68 8.16
N ALA A 161 12.71 -3.17 9.37
CA ALA A 161 12.37 -1.78 9.60
C ALA A 161 13.54 -0.87 9.17
N LEU A 162 13.27 0.08 8.29
CA LEU A 162 14.23 1.05 7.78
C LEU A 162 14.18 2.31 8.65
N ALA A 163 15.29 2.64 9.29
CA ALA A 163 15.43 3.89 10.01
C ALA A 163 15.65 5.04 9.02
N VAL A 164 14.93 6.16 9.22
CA VAL A 164 15.03 7.34 8.34
C VAL A 164 15.88 8.44 8.98
N LYS A 165 16.48 8.17 10.13
CA LYS A 165 17.39 9.10 10.82
C LYS A 165 18.78 9.03 10.19
N GLY A 166 19.44 10.20 10.06
CA GLY A 166 20.82 10.29 9.61
C GLY A 166 21.04 11.26 8.44
N PRO A 167 22.31 11.52 8.11
CA PRO A 167 22.71 12.53 7.12
C PRO A 167 22.49 12.10 5.66
N GLU A 168 22.09 10.83 5.44
CA GLU A 168 21.85 10.33 4.10
C GLU A 168 20.83 11.18 3.35
N ASN A 169 21.05 11.34 2.06
CA ASN A 169 20.15 12.12 1.25
C ASN A 169 18.80 11.41 1.08
N LYS A 170 17.74 12.16 0.77
CA LYS A 170 16.40 11.59 0.61
C LYS A 170 16.31 10.59 -0.53
N GLN A 171 17.13 10.76 -1.58
CA GLN A 171 17.15 9.87 -2.73
C GLN A 171 17.69 8.48 -2.34
N ASP A 172 18.75 8.44 -1.55
CA ASP A 172 19.33 7.16 -1.11
C ASP A 172 18.34 6.38 -0.24
N LYS A 173 17.60 7.08 0.63
CA LYS A 173 16.57 6.46 1.48
C LYS A 173 15.38 5.92 0.68
N ILE A 174 14.93 6.63 -0.36
CA ILE A 174 13.86 6.13 -1.21
C ILE A 174 14.31 4.94 -2.05
N ASN A 175 15.54 4.99 -2.56
CA ASN A 175 16.15 3.87 -3.30
C ASN A 175 16.26 2.64 -2.40
N ALA A 176 16.70 2.79 -1.14
CA ALA A 176 16.77 1.69 -0.18
C ALA A 176 15.38 1.08 0.12
N LEU A 177 14.34 1.90 0.18
CA LEU A 177 12.97 1.41 0.34
C LEU A 177 12.48 0.68 -0.92
N GLU A 178 12.77 1.21 -2.11
CA GLU A 178 12.43 0.59 -3.38
C GLU A 178 13.12 -0.77 -3.53
N ASP A 179 14.42 -0.83 -3.25
CA ASP A 179 15.21 -2.07 -3.25
C ASP A 179 14.67 -3.09 -2.25
N ALA A 180 14.30 -2.65 -1.06
CA ALA A 180 13.72 -3.53 -0.04
C ALA A 180 12.39 -4.14 -0.51
N LEU A 181 11.48 -3.34 -1.05
CA LEU A 181 10.20 -3.83 -1.59
C LEU A 181 10.42 -4.74 -2.80
N ALA A 182 11.31 -4.36 -3.73
CA ALA A 182 11.62 -5.16 -4.91
C ALA A 182 12.22 -6.52 -4.53
N THR A 183 13.16 -6.53 -3.58
CA THR A 183 13.79 -7.77 -3.08
C THR A 183 12.77 -8.69 -2.42
N LEU A 184 11.90 -8.16 -1.56
CA LEU A 184 10.85 -8.96 -0.92
C LEU A 184 9.91 -9.60 -1.94
N LYS A 185 9.55 -8.86 -3.00
CA LYS A 185 8.68 -9.36 -4.06
C LYS A 185 9.40 -10.41 -4.91
N TRP A 186 10.66 -10.16 -5.23
CA TRP A 186 11.51 -11.10 -5.95
C TRP A 186 11.66 -12.42 -5.21
N ASP A 187 11.87 -12.39 -3.89
CA ASP A 187 11.94 -13.59 -3.04
C ASP A 187 10.64 -14.41 -3.11
N ILE A 188 9.48 -13.74 -3.14
CA ILE A 188 8.20 -14.44 -3.32
C ILE A 188 8.13 -15.08 -4.71
N TRP A 189 8.55 -14.37 -5.75
CA TRP A 189 8.51 -14.86 -7.12
C TRP A 189 9.42 -16.08 -7.32
N GLN A 190 10.60 -16.08 -6.70
CA GLN A 190 11.51 -17.21 -6.76
C GLN A 190 10.98 -18.45 -6.03
N LYS A 191 10.44 -18.23 -4.83
CA LYS A 191 9.95 -19.31 -3.97
C LYS A 191 8.59 -19.86 -4.43
N PHE A 192 7.77 -19.03 -4.99
CA PHE A 192 6.41 -19.35 -5.45
C PHE A 192 6.23 -18.86 -6.90
N PRO A 193 6.77 -19.57 -7.90
CA PRO A 193 6.68 -19.15 -9.30
C PRO A 193 5.23 -19.05 -9.75
N LEU A 194 4.95 -18.03 -10.54
CA LEU A 194 3.61 -17.61 -10.95
C LEU A 194 2.84 -18.66 -11.71
N VAL A 195 3.41 -19.16 -12.78
CA VAL A 195 2.74 -20.09 -13.70
C VAL A 195 3.80 -20.86 -14.46
N ARG A 196 3.53 -22.13 -14.75
CA ARG A 196 4.30 -22.85 -15.76
C ARG A 196 4.02 -22.19 -17.10
N ARG A 197 5.07 -21.83 -17.84
CA ARG A 197 4.94 -21.21 -19.19
C ARG A 197 4.12 -22.07 -20.19
N LYS A 198 3.96 -23.36 -19.94
CA LYS A 198 3.09 -24.23 -20.70
C LYS A 198 1.62 -23.96 -20.31
N GLY A 199 0.82 -23.56 -21.26
CA GLY A 199 -0.61 -23.36 -21.09
C GLY A 199 -1.07 -21.90 -20.99
N ILE A 200 -0.16 -20.93 -21.08
CA ILE A 200 -0.55 -19.51 -21.18
C ILE A 200 -1.12 -19.28 -22.59
N ARG A 201 -2.38 -18.83 -22.64
CA ARG A 201 -3.08 -18.47 -23.87
C ARG A 201 -2.56 -17.12 -24.39
N GLU A 202 -2.44 -16.98 -25.70
CA GLU A 202 -2.19 -15.67 -26.30
C GLU A 202 -3.28 -14.67 -25.88
N GLY A 203 -2.89 -13.47 -25.48
CA GLY A 203 -3.80 -12.43 -24.98
C GLY A 203 -4.27 -12.59 -23.53
N GLU A 204 -3.88 -13.65 -22.81
CA GLU A 204 -4.27 -13.86 -21.40
C GLU A 204 -3.87 -12.70 -20.49
N TRP A 205 -2.69 -12.12 -20.74
CA TRP A 205 -2.24 -10.94 -20.01
C TRP A 205 -3.11 -9.72 -20.27
N ASP A 206 -3.52 -9.51 -21.51
CA ASP A 206 -4.38 -8.38 -21.88
C ASP A 206 -5.77 -8.53 -21.26
N ASP A 207 -6.29 -9.75 -21.16
CA ASP A 207 -7.55 -10.06 -20.48
C ASP A 207 -7.42 -9.75 -18.98
N GLU A 208 -6.31 -10.12 -18.35
CA GLU A 208 -6.03 -9.84 -16.93
C GLU A 208 -5.90 -8.33 -16.68
N VAL A 209 -5.17 -7.61 -17.53
CA VAL A 209 -5.05 -6.15 -17.44
C VAL A 209 -6.42 -5.48 -17.60
N ARG A 210 -7.22 -5.89 -18.59
CA ARG A 210 -8.57 -5.36 -18.78
C ARG A 210 -9.45 -5.60 -17.55
N ARG A 211 -9.38 -6.81 -16.98
CA ARG A 211 -10.12 -7.14 -15.76
C ARG A 211 -9.71 -6.24 -14.59
N ARG A 212 -8.42 -6.03 -14.38
CA ARG A 212 -7.91 -5.15 -13.31
C ARG A 212 -8.27 -3.69 -13.54
N LEU A 213 -8.23 -3.22 -14.78
CA LEU A 213 -8.64 -1.86 -15.13
C LEU A 213 -10.13 -1.63 -14.88
N ALA A 214 -10.98 -2.63 -15.08
CA ALA A 214 -12.41 -2.53 -14.75
C ALA A 214 -12.67 -2.35 -13.25
N GLU A 215 -11.76 -2.82 -12.40
CA GLU A 215 -11.82 -2.66 -10.95
C GLU A 215 -11.08 -1.39 -10.48
N TYR A 216 -10.31 -0.74 -11.38
CA TYR A 216 -9.51 0.42 -11.04
C TYR A 216 -10.41 1.57 -10.58
N PRO A 217 -10.09 2.26 -9.48
CA PRO A 217 -10.87 3.38 -9.01
C PRO A 217 -10.98 4.45 -10.10
N LEU A 218 -12.20 4.85 -10.43
CA LEU A 218 -12.42 5.96 -11.36
C LEU A 218 -11.83 7.23 -10.73
N LEU A 219 -10.73 7.70 -11.29
CA LEU A 219 -10.21 9.03 -11.03
C LEU A 219 -11.15 10.03 -11.71
N ASP A 220 -11.26 11.26 -11.21
CA ASP A 220 -11.88 12.29 -11.99
C ASP A 220 -10.99 12.59 -13.22
N GLU A 221 -11.59 13.10 -14.30
CA GLU A 221 -10.90 13.35 -15.58
C GLU A 221 -9.62 14.19 -15.43
N ARG A 222 -9.63 15.13 -14.48
CA ARG A 222 -8.48 16.00 -14.19
C ARG A 222 -7.33 15.22 -13.55
N GLN A 223 -7.64 14.27 -12.66
CA GLN A 223 -6.64 13.42 -12.03
C GLN A 223 -6.04 12.43 -13.04
N GLU A 224 -6.84 11.90 -13.97
CA GLU A 224 -6.37 11.04 -15.06
C GLU A 224 -5.42 11.79 -16.00
N GLN A 225 -5.77 13.00 -16.43
CA GLN A 225 -4.92 13.83 -17.30
C GLN A 225 -3.60 14.19 -16.63
N ASN A 226 -3.61 14.53 -15.36
CA ASN A 226 -2.39 14.83 -14.60
C ASN A 226 -1.53 13.59 -14.36
N TYR A 227 -2.14 12.42 -14.22
CA TYR A 227 -1.44 11.15 -14.10
C TYR A 227 -0.67 10.79 -15.38
N VAL A 228 -1.32 10.90 -16.54
CA VAL A 228 -0.70 10.65 -17.85
C VAL A 228 0.47 11.61 -18.09
N ARG A 229 0.29 12.91 -17.81
CA ARG A 229 1.35 13.95 -17.98
C ARG A 229 2.59 13.73 -17.11
N ARG A 230 2.48 13.06 -15.96
CA ARG A 230 3.61 12.82 -15.04
C ARG A 230 4.42 11.58 -15.36
N ARG A 231 3.91 10.70 -16.21
CA ARG A 231 4.56 9.43 -16.57
C ARG A 231 4.98 9.36 -18.05
N GLY A 232 4.58 10.30 -18.90
CA GLY A 232 5.11 10.57 -20.23
C GLY A 232 6.30 11.51 -20.14
#